data_45bdd0ca9b5d19cb04b89ffa0eda02d1
#
_entry.id   45bdd0ca9b5d19cb04b89ffa0eda02d1
#
_cell.length_a   1.000
_cell.length_b   1.000
_cell.length_c   1.000
_cell.angle_alpha   90.00
_cell.angle_beta   90.00
_cell.angle_gamma   90.00
#
_symmetry.space_group_name_H-M   'P 1'
#
loop_
_entity.id
_entity.type
_entity.pdbx_description
1 polymer ?
#
loop_
_entity_poly.entity_id
_entity_poly.type
_entity_poly.pdbx_seq_one_letter_code
_entity_poly.pdbx_strand_id
1 'polypeptide(L)'
;PVAHDDDPDRGLRAAIQMMHGLNEFNEIRKSKGLPPVDHGMGLNTDEIVSGNIGSPKRMDYTVIGDGVNLAARIESSCKKYGAKILMSEYTFHALKATYRTRQVDCVIVKGKTEPVRVYEVLDYHSKESFPNMIEALEMFNNGIEYYNEGNWEKAITQFKKAQKINPDDKCSNMYVERCGVLKERDPKDWDGVWVATSK
;
A
#
# COMPACT_ATOMS: atom_id res chain seq x y z
N PRO A 1 24.66 -10.07 6.19
CA PRO A 1 24.02 -8.83 5.76
C PRO A 1 24.80 -7.63 6.30
N VAL A 2 25.10 -6.71 5.39
CA VAL A 2 25.74 -5.44 5.74
C VAL A 2 24.65 -4.38 5.65
N ALA A 3 24.42 -3.65 6.74
CA ALA A 3 23.46 -2.56 6.75
C ALA A 3 24.02 -1.35 5.97
N HIS A 4 23.16 -0.69 5.19
CA HIS A 4 23.47 0.52 4.46
C HIS A 4 22.44 1.59 4.82
N ASP A 5 22.90 2.83 4.85
CA ASP A 5 22.04 3.97 5.19
C ASP A 5 20.88 4.21 4.22
N ASP A 6 20.92 3.60 3.03
CA ASP A 6 19.89 3.70 1.98
C ASP A 6 19.13 2.38 1.75
N ASP A 7 19.15 1.44 2.71
CA ASP A 7 18.45 0.16 2.57
C ASP A 7 16.96 0.31 2.25
N PRO A 8 16.20 1.25 2.84
CA PRO A 8 14.80 1.47 2.47
C PRO A 8 14.64 1.84 0.98
N ASP A 9 15.49 2.73 0.47
CA ASP A 9 15.49 3.12 -0.94
C ASP A 9 15.88 1.95 -1.86
N ARG A 10 16.86 1.14 -1.46
CA ARG A 10 17.30 -0.05 -2.20
C ARG A 10 16.18 -1.06 -2.28
N GLY A 11 15.50 -1.33 -1.15
CA GLY A 11 14.34 -2.22 -1.11
C GLY A 11 13.21 -1.74 -2.01
N LEU A 12 12.90 -0.45 -1.96
CA LEU A 12 11.85 0.13 -2.80
C LEU A 12 12.20 0.11 -4.29
N ARG A 13 13.44 0.48 -4.66
CA ARG A 13 13.91 0.38 -6.05
C ARG A 13 13.85 -1.05 -6.58
N ALA A 14 14.25 -2.02 -5.75
CA ALA A 14 14.14 -3.44 -6.13
C ALA A 14 12.69 -3.84 -6.37
N ALA A 15 11.75 -3.45 -5.51
CA ALA A 15 10.32 -3.72 -5.70
C ALA A 15 9.76 -3.10 -6.99
N ILE A 16 10.14 -1.85 -7.31
CA ILE A 16 9.76 -1.19 -8.56
C ILE A 16 10.31 -1.95 -9.78
N GLN A 17 11.59 -2.34 -9.74
CA GLN A 17 12.23 -3.10 -10.83
C GLN A 17 11.59 -4.49 -11.00
N MET A 18 11.21 -5.15 -9.89
CA MET A 18 10.49 -6.44 -9.95
C MET A 18 9.15 -6.28 -10.65
N MET A 19 8.41 -5.17 -10.44
CA MET A 19 7.16 -4.90 -11.15
C MET A 19 7.37 -4.67 -12.64
N HIS A 20 8.43 -3.95 -13.03
CA HIS A 20 8.76 -3.79 -14.45
C HIS A 20 9.10 -5.14 -15.10
N GLY A 21 9.95 -5.95 -14.46
CA GLY A 21 10.26 -7.29 -14.96
C GLY A 21 9.05 -8.23 -15.03
N LEU A 22 8.13 -8.12 -14.06
CA LEU A 22 6.88 -8.89 -14.08
C LEU A 22 5.97 -8.47 -15.25
N ASN A 23 5.88 -7.18 -15.56
CA ASN A 23 5.12 -6.69 -16.68
C ASN A 23 5.69 -7.23 -18.01
N GLU A 24 7.00 -7.15 -18.22
CA GLU A 24 7.68 -7.74 -19.39
C GLU A 24 7.43 -9.25 -19.50
N PHE A 25 7.55 -9.96 -18.39
CA PHE A 25 7.28 -11.40 -18.32
C PHE A 25 5.81 -11.71 -18.68
N ASN A 26 4.87 -10.92 -18.24
CA ASN A 26 3.45 -11.07 -18.56
C ASN A 26 3.14 -10.82 -20.03
N GLU A 27 3.83 -9.89 -20.70
CA GLU A 27 3.69 -9.73 -22.16
C GLU A 27 4.19 -11.00 -22.92
N ILE A 28 5.27 -11.60 -22.46
CA ILE A 28 5.75 -12.90 -23.02
C ILE A 28 4.73 -14.02 -22.76
N ARG A 29 4.12 -14.07 -21.57
CA ARG A 29 3.08 -15.05 -21.27
C ARG A 29 1.85 -14.88 -22.15
N LYS A 30 1.40 -13.63 -22.31
CA LYS A 30 0.26 -13.26 -23.17
C LYS A 30 0.48 -13.66 -24.61
N SER A 31 1.67 -13.44 -25.17
CA SER A 31 2.02 -13.87 -26.53
C SER A 31 1.95 -15.40 -26.74
N LYS A 32 2.07 -16.17 -25.64
CA LYS A 32 1.96 -17.64 -25.61
C LYS A 32 0.57 -18.14 -25.19
N GLY A 33 -0.43 -17.25 -25.05
CA GLY A 33 -1.78 -17.61 -24.60
C GLY A 33 -1.86 -18.06 -23.14
N LEU A 34 -0.85 -17.74 -22.31
CA LEU A 34 -0.81 -18.10 -20.90
C LEU A 34 -1.40 -16.98 -20.04
N PRO A 35 -2.07 -17.30 -18.91
CA PRO A 35 -2.60 -16.27 -18.01
C PRO A 35 -1.47 -15.46 -17.38
N PRO A 36 -1.68 -14.16 -17.07
CA PRO A 36 -0.69 -13.35 -16.39
C PRO A 36 -0.45 -13.85 -14.97
N VAL A 37 0.76 -13.61 -14.47
CA VAL A 37 1.12 -13.79 -13.06
C VAL A 37 0.95 -12.45 -12.36
N ASP A 38 0.45 -12.47 -11.15
CA ASP A 38 0.24 -11.29 -10.32
C ASP A 38 0.76 -11.51 -8.91
N HIS A 39 1.38 -10.47 -8.32
CA HIS A 39 1.73 -10.51 -6.90
C HIS A 39 1.72 -9.11 -6.28
N GLY A 40 1.59 -9.06 -4.95
CA GLY A 40 1.76 -7.87 -4.15
C GLY A 40 3.10 -7.86 -3.43
N MET A 41 3.57 -6.68 -3.05
CA MET A 41 4.76 -6.47 -2.22
C MET A 41 4.44 -5.55 -1.06
N GLY A 42 4.84 -5.97 0.15
CA GLY A 42 4.74 -5.18 1.37
C GLY A 42 6.12 -4.84 1.91
N LEU A 43 6.40 -3.55 2.09
CA LEU A 43 7.68 -3.05 2.59
C LEU A 43 7.50 -2.47 3.98
N ASN A 44 8.37 -2.86 4.90
CA ASN A 44 8.46 -2.26 6.23
C ASN A 44 9.91 -2.14 6.67
N THR A 45 10.26 -1.01 7.24
CA THR A 45 11.58 -0.73 7.82
C THR A 45 11.46 -0.81 9.33
N ASP A 46 12.25 -1.70 9.96
CA ASP A 46 12.24 -1.92 11.39
C ASP A 46 13.56 -2.61 11.81
N GLU A 47 13.83 -2.63 13.10
CA GLU A 47 14.88 -3.48 13.65
C GLU A 47 14.45 -4.94 13.66
N ILE A 48 15.26 -5.80 13.07
CA ILE A 48 14.98 -7.23 12.96
C ILE A 48 16.18 -8.06 13.43
N VAL A 49 15.90 -9.26 13.91
CA VAL A 49 16.94 -10.26 14.18
C VAL A 49 17.07 -11.17 12.96
N SER A 50 18.27 -11.25 12.39
CA SER A 50 18.59 -12.17 11.28
C SER A 50 19.64 -13.16 11.69
N GLY A 51 19.49 -14.43 11.31
CA GLY A 51 20.44 -15.47 11.63
C GLY A 51 19.94 -16.88 11.31
N ASN A 52 20.77 -17.86 11.64
CA ASN A 52 20.38 -19.27 11.56
C ASN A 52 19.46 -19.60 12.74
N ILE A 53 18.22 -19.90 12.44
CA ILE A 53 17.19 -20.18 13.45
C ILE A 53 16.61 -21.57 13.17
N GLY A 54 16.50 -22.38 14.21
CA GLY A 54 15.96 -23.72 14.09
C GLY A 54 16.51 -24.68 15.16
N SER A 55 16.41 -25.95 14.88
CA SER A 55 16.94 -27.03 15.71
C SER A 55 18.28 -27.52 15.15
N PRO A 56 19.09 -28.28 15.94
CA PRO A 56 20.34 -28.86 15.43
C PRO A 56 20.18 -29.75 14.19
N LYS A 57 18.95 -30.26 13.92
CA LYS A 57 18.64 -31.09 12.77
C LYS A 57 18.19 -30.29 11.55
N ARG A 58 17.74 -29.04 11.74
CA ARG A 58 17.27 -28.16 10.66
C ARG A 58 17.44 -26.71 11.11
N MET A 59 18.31 -26.00 10.42
CA MET A 59 18.55 -24.58 10.60
C MET A 59 18.28 -23.87 9.28
N ASP A 60 17.44 -22.84 9.33
CA ASP A 60 17.16 -21.97 8.20
C ASP A 60 17.69 -20.56 8.54
N TYR A 61 18.39 -19.91 7.61
CA TYR A 61 18.75 -18.52 7.74
C TYR A 61 17.49 -17.69 7.46
N THR A 62 17.02 -17.01 8.48
CA THR A 62 15.74 -16.28 8.40
C THR A 62 15.78 -14.98 9.22
N VAL A 63 14.70 -14.24 9.15
CA VAL A 63 14.49 -12.98 9.89
C VAL A 63 13.30 -13.12 10.83
N ILE A 64 13.43 -12.59 12.05
CA ILE A 64 12.36 -12.56 13.05
C ILE A 64 12.23 -11.14 13.57
N GLY A 65 10.99 -10.71 13.79
CA GLY A 65 10.64 -9.44 14.39
C GLY A 65 9.20 -9.04 14.06
N ASP A 66 8.66 -8.12 14.84
CA ASP A 66 7.32 -7.56 14.59
C ASP A 66 7.25 -6.84 13.25
N GLY A 67 8.37 -6.23 12.84
CA GLY A 67 8.48 -5.59 11.53
C GLY A 67 8.27 -6.54 10.35
N VAL A 68 8.66 -7.81 10.47
CA VAL A 68 8.44 -8.84 9.44
C VAL A 68 6.94 -9.16 9.34
N ASN A 69 6.27 -9.29 10.49
CA ASN A 69 4.84 -9.53 10.54
C ASN A 69 4.03 -8.35 9.97
N LEU A 70 4.49 -7.12 10.20
CA LEU A 70 3.88 -5.92 9.62
C LEU A 70 4.02 -5.91 8.11
N ALA A 71 5.21 -6.19 7.57
CA ALA A 71 5.44 -6.29 6.12
C ALA A 71 4.52 -7.33 5.47
N ALA A 72 4.36 -8.52 6.06
CA ALA A 72 3.47 -9.55 5.55
C ALA A 72 1.99 -9.13 5.55
N ARG A 73 1.54 -8.36 6.56
CA ARG A 73 0.16 -7.82 6.62
C ARG A 73 -0.07 -6.71 5.60
N ILE A 74 0.93 -5.85 5.39
CA ILE A 74 0.89 -4.82 4.35
C ILE A 74 0.82 -5.50 2.97
N GLU A 75 1.63 -6.53 2.71
CA GLU A 75 1.56 -7.31 1.47
C GLU A 75 0.16 -7.90 1.26
N SER A 76 -0.40 -8.58 2.25
CA SER A 76 -1.73 -9.20 2.12
C SER A 76 -2.85 -8.18 1.87
N SER A 77 -2.62 -6.90 2.19
CA SER A 77 -3.54 -5.80 1.93
C SER A 77 -3.49 -5.28 0.49
N CYS A 78 -2.46 -5.64 -0.31
CA CYS A 78 -2.33 -5.20 -1.70
C CYS A 78 -3.60 -5.48 -2.52
N LYS A 79 -4.17 -6.66 -2.36
CA LYS A 79 -5.41 -7.07 -3.07
C LYS A 79 -6.61 -6.18 -2.70
N LYS A 80 -6.71 -5.79 -1.43
CA LYS A 80 -7.79 -4.94 -0.91
C LYS A 80 -7.76 -3.55 -1.55
N TYR A 81 -6.58 -2.95 -1.64
CA TYR A 81 -6.42 -1.60 -2.20
C TYR A 81 -6.24 -1.59 -3.72
N GLY A 82 -6.05 -2.76 -4.34
CA GLY A 82 -5.71 -2.85 -5.76
C GLY A 82 -4.28 -2.41 -6.08
N ALA A 83 -3.44 -2.28 -5.07
CA ALA A 83 -2.05 -1.86 -5.18
C ALA A 83 -1.12 -3.05 -5.42
N LYS A 84 0.05 -2.81 -6.01
CA LYS A 84 1.11 -3.81 -6.21
C LYS A 84 2.25 -3.67 -5.23
N ILE A 85 2.57 -2.44 -4.83
CA ILE A 85 3.61 -2.15 -3.84
C ILE A 85 2.99 -1.27 -2.76
N LEU A 86 2.95 -1.77 -1.55
CA LEU A 86 2.56 -1.04 -0.35
C LEU A 86 3.74 -0.92 0.61
N MET A 87 3.82 0.17 1.34
CA MET A 87 4.81 0.35 2.38
C MET A 87 4.21 0.99 3.63
N SER A 88 4.81 0.72 4.79
CA SER A 88 4.49 1.38 6.04
C SER A 88 4.99 2.83 6.04
N GLU A 89 4.44 3.64 6.94
CA GLU A 89 4.97 4.97 7.23
C GLU A 89 6.42 4.94 7.72
N TYR A 90 6.85 3.88 8.40
CA TYR A 90 8.23 3.71 8.84
C TYR A 90 9.19 3.64 7.64
N THR A 91 8.83 2.87 6.60
CA THR A 91 9.60 2.86 5.35
C THR A 91 9.52 4.22 4.66
N PHE A 92 8.30 4.79 4.53
CA PHE A 92 8.11 6.08 3.87
C PHE A 92 8.99 7.18 4.44
N HIS A 93 9.05 7.32 5.78
CA HIS A 93 9.87 8.33 6.44
C HIS A 93 11.38 8.03 6.42
N ALA A 94 11.76 6.77 6.22
CA ALA A 94 13.17 6.38 6.11
C ALA A 94 13.74 6.54 4.69
N LEU A 95 12.90 6.81 3.67
CA LEU A 95 13.36 7.07 2.31
C LEU A 95 14.14 8.38 2.22
N LYS A 96 15.23 8.37 1.49
CA LYS A 96 16.08 9.54 1.20
C LYS A 96 15.77 10.15 -0.17
N ALA A 97 15.32 9.33 -1.12
CA ALA A 97 14.89 9.77 -2.44
C ALA A 97 13.38 10.06 -2.47
N THR A 98 12.95 10.81 -3.48
CA THR A 98 11.54 11.14 -3.69
C THR A 98 10.90 10.13 -4.64
N TYR A 99 9.77 9.58 -4.23
CA TYR A 99 8.96 8.64 -5.00
C TYR A 99 7.51 9.13 -5.09
N ARG A 100 6.82 8.75 -6.15
CA ARG A 100 5.39 9.00 -6.28
C ARG A 100 4.62 8.04 -5.40
N THR A 101 3.93 8.57 -4.42
CA THR A 101 3.22 7.77 -3.43
C THR A 101 1.87 8.42 -3.11
N ARG A 102 0.96 7.62 -2.56
CA ARG A 102 -0.26 8.12 -1.91
C ARG A 102 -0.53 7.34 -0.63
N GLN A 103 -1.06 7.99 0.38
CA GLN A 103 -1.58 7.31 1.56
C GLN A 103 -2.86 6.56 1.20
N VAL A 104 -2.90 5.26 1.41
CA VAL A 104 -4.06 4.42 1.07
C VAL A 104 -4.91 4.02 2.25
N ASP A 105 -4.36 4.01 3.46
CA ASP A 105 -5.14 3.73 4.69
C ASP A 105 -4.34 4.10 5.95
N CYS A 106 -5.04 4.05 7.08
CA CYS A 106 -4.47 4.06 8.42
C CYS A 106 -5.07 2.87 9.18
N VAL A 107 -4.25 1.88 9.52
CA VAL A 107 -4.71 0.59 10.03
C VAL A 107 -4.15 0.28 11.40
N ILE A 108 -4.99 -0.24 12.28
CA ILE A 108 -4.54 -0.81 13.55
C ILE A 108 -4.05 -2.22 13.29
N VAL A 109 -2.76 -2.44 13.54
CA VAL A 109 -2.14 -3.76 13.34
C VAL A 109 -2.30 -4.58 14.62
N LYS A 110 -2.76 -5.84 14.49
CA LYS A 110 -2.92 -6.75 15.65
C LYS A 110 -1.61 -6.85 16.42
N GLY A 111 -1.65 -6.49 17.72
CA GLY A 111 -0.48 -6.48 18.59
C GLY A 111 0.23 -5.11 18.71
N LYS A 112 -0.19 -4.09 17.93
CA LYS A 112 0.18 -2.69 18.16
C LYS A 112 -1.06 -1.91 18.59
N THR A 113 -0.90 -0.95 19.48
CA THR A 113 -1.95 -0.03 19.94
C THR A 113 -2.07 1.19 19.05
N GLU A 114 -1.00 1.54 18.36
CA GLU A 114 -0.92 2.70 17.48
C GLU A 114 -1.30 2.32 16.05
N PRO A 115 -2.14 3.12 15.39
CA PRO A 115 -2.44 2.93 13.98
C PRO A 115 -1.20 3.24 13.12
N VAL A 116 -1.03 2.46 12.03
CA VAL A 116 0.07 2.60 11.08
C VAL A 116 -0.48 3.10 9.74
N ARG A 117 0.07 4.18 9.20
CA ARG A 117 -0.27 4.64 7.85
C ARG A 117 0.39 3.75 6.82
N VAL A 118 -0.38 3.44 5.78
CA VAL A 118 0.06 2.62 4.65
C VAL A 118 0.05 3.47 3.40
N TYR A 119 1.15 3.39 2.65
CA TYR A 119 1.35 4.14 1.41
C TYR A 119 1.48 3.19 0.23
N GLU A 120 0.84 3.54 -0.88
CA GLU A 120 1.06 2.90 -2.17
C GLU A 120 2.17 3.61 -2.91
N VAL A 121 3.04 2.83 -3.55
CA VAL A 121 4.10 3.32 -4.44
C VAL A 121 3.59 3.25 -5.87
N LEU A 122 3.79 4.31 -6.64
CA LEU A 122 3.18 4.47 -7.97
C LEU A 122 4.19 4.54 -9.11
N ASP A 123 5.50 4.49 -8.80
CA ASP A 123 6.57 4.66 -9.81
C ASP A 123 6.68 3.50 -10.81
N TYR A 124 6.02 2.38 -10.58
CA TYR A 124 5.95 1.27 -11.53
C TYR A 124 4.85 1.44 -12.59
N HIS A 125 3.95 2.41 -12.41
CA HIS A 125 2.89 2.68 -13.37
C HIS A 125 3.39 3.44 -14.60
N SER A 126 2.86 3.06 -15.76
CA SER A 126 2.95 3.82 -17.00
C SER A 126 1.72 4.72 -17.18
N LYS A 127 1.72 5.54 -18.26
CA LYS A 127 0.54 6.35 -18.62
C LYS A 127 -0.68 5.49 -19.00
N GLU A 128 -0.44 4.29 -19.48
CA GLU A 128 -1.48 3.33 -19.85
C GLU A 128 -2.09 2.65 -18.62
N SER A 129 -1.26 2.26 -17.65
CA SER A 129 -1.72 1.57 -16.44
C SER A 129 -2.28 2.52 -15.38
N PHE A 130 -1.92 3.81 -15.43
CA PHE A 130 -2.51 4.85 -14.58
C PHE A 130 -2.60 6.17 -15.36
N PRO A 131 -3.67 6.37 -16.15
CA PRO A 131 -3.85 7.57 -16.95
C PRO A 131 -4.06 8.81 -16.05
N ASN A 132 -3.50 9.96 -16.49
CA ASN A 132 -3.63 11.25 -15.79
C ASN A 132 -3.34 11.18 -14.28
N MET A 133 -2.32 10.39 -13.92
CA MET A 133 -1.98 10.08 -12.52
C MET A 133 -1.91 11.32 -11.62
N ILE A 134 -1.28 12.40 -12.06
CA ILE A 134 -1.11 13.61 -11.24
C ILE A 134 -2.47 14.19 -10.85
N GLU A 135 -3.38 14.34 -11.81
CA GLU A 135 -4.71 14.88 -11.57
C GLU A 135 -5.55 13.92 -10.68
N ALA A 136 -5.46 12.62 -10.94
CA ALA A 136 -6.14 11.62 -10.12
C ALA A 136 -5.66 11.65 -8.65
N LEU A 137 -4.35 11.79 -8.44
CA LEU A 137 -3.76 11.88 -7.10
C LEU A 137 -4.16 13.17 -6.38
N GLU A 138 -4.23 14.30 -7.08
CA GLU A 138 -4.72 15.55 -6.49
C GLU A 138 -6.15 15.38 -5.96
N MET A 139 -7.05 14.83 -6.78
CA MET A 139 -8.42 14.56 -6.36
C MET A 139 -8.49 13.55 -5.21
N PHE A 140 -7.67 12.50 -5.27
CA PHE A 140 -7.61 11.49 -4.22
C PHE A 140 -7.13 12.09 -2.89
N ASN A 141 -6.04 12.87 -2.90
CA ASN A 141 -5.48 13.50 -1.71
C ASN A 141 -6.46 14.50 -1.08
N ASN A 142 -7.14 15.33 -1.88
CA ASN A 142 -8.21 16.21 -1.41
C ASN A 142 -9.35 15.39 -0.77
N GLY A 143 -9.65 14.22 -1.32
CA GLY A 143 -10.62 13.27 -0.74
C GLY A 143 -10.18 12.76 0.64
N ILE A 144 -8.91 12.40 0.80
CA ILE A 144 -8.33 11.98 2.09
C ILE A 144 -8.37 13.10 3.14
N GLU A 145 -8.07 14.34 2.76
CA GLU A 145 -8.16 15.49 3.66
C GLU A 145 -9.59 15.64 4.19
N TYR A 146 -10.60 15.69 3.31
CA TYR A 146 -12.00 15.77 3.74
C TYR A 146 -12.46 14.54 4.53
N TYR A 147 -11.94 13.35 4.21
CA TYR A 147 -12.20 12.13 4.96
C TYR A 147 -11.69 12.24 6.40
N ASN A 148 -10.47 12.73 6.60
CA ASN A 148 -9.89 12.95 7.92
C ASN A 148 -10.63 14.01 8.72
N GLU A 149 -11.18 15.03 8.06
CA GLU A 149 -12.02 16.09 8.67
C GLU A 149 -13.45 15.63 9.02
N GLY A 150 -13.84 14.39 8.63
CA GLY A 150 -15.21 13.92 8.79
C GLY A 150 -16.20 14.53 7.80
N ASN A 151 -15.73 15.18 6.74
CA ASN A 151 -16.58 15.77 5.71
C ASN A 151 -16.86 14.76 4.57
N TRP A 152 -17.73 13.81 4.87
CA TRP A 152 -18.01 12.66 3.99
C TRP A 152 -18.52 13.06 2.60
N GLU A 153 -19.35 14.09 2.49
CA GLU A 153 -19.92 14.53 1.21
C GLU A 153 -18.85 15.09 0.27
N LYS A 154 -17.98 15.94 0.80
CA LYS A 154 -16.87 16.49 0.03
C LYS A 154 -15.86 15.39 -0.32
N ALA A 155 -15.56 14.50 0.63
CA ALA A 155 -14.69 13.36 0.39
C ALA A 155 -15.20 12.48 -0.76
N ILE A 156 -16.47 12.07 -0.73
CA ILE A 156 -17.12 11.30 -1.81
C ILE A 156 -17.02 12.04 -3.16
N THR A 157 -17.22 13.36 -3.15
CA THR A 157 -17.15 14.15 -4.39
C THR A 157 -15.76 14.09 -5.00
N GLN A 158 -14.71 14.20 -4.20
CA GLN A 158 -13.33 14.15 -4.68
C GLN A 158 -12.94 12.74 -5.13
N PHE A 159 -13.25 11.70 -4.36
CA PHE A 159 -12.98 10.32 -4.77
C PHE A 159 -13.71 9.94 -6.06
N LYS A 160 -14.94 10.40 -6.26
CA LYS A 160 -15.67 10.21 -7.52
C LYS A 160 -15.02 10.94 -8.71
N LYS A 161 -14.38 12.09 -8.49
CA LYS A 161 -13.58 12.75 -9.54
C LYS A 161 -12.35 11.91 -9.88
N ALA A 162 -11.61 11.41 -8.87
CA ALA A 162 -10.49 10.50 -9.09
C ALA A 162 -10.91 9.24 -9.87
N GLN A 163 -12.07 8.64 -9.54
CA GLN A 163 -12.63 7.51 -10.29
C GLN A 163 -12.97 7.82 -11.76
N LYS A 164 -13.43 9.03 -12.06
CA LYS A 164 -13.69 9.42 -13.44
C LYS A 164 -12.41 9.49 -14.27
N ILE A 165 -11.29 9.86 -13.64
CA ILE A 165 -9.98 9.92 -14.28
C ILE A 165 -9.39 8.52 -14.42
N ASN A 166 -9.47 7.70 -13.38
CA ASN A 166 -9.02 6.30 -13.38
C ASN A 166 -10.13 5.38 -12.81
N PRO A 167 -11.00 4.82 -13.68
CA PRO A 167 -12.10 3.95 -13.23
C PRO A 167 -11.66 2.66 -12.55
N ASP A 168 -10.43 2.21 -12.81
CA ASP A 168 -9.88 0.97 -12.23
C ASP A 168 -9.25 1.18 -10.85
N ASP A 169 -9.24 2.42 -10.34
CA ASP A 169 -8.70 2.73 -9.01
C ASP A 169 -9.58 2.20 -7.88
N LYS A 170 -9.25 0.99 -7.41
CA LYS A 170 -9.97 0.33 -6.31
C LYS A 170 -9.92 1.10 -5.00
N CYS A 171 -8.85 1.87 -4.77
CA CYS A 171 -8.70 2.63 -3.55
C CYS A 171 -9.74 3.76 -3.47
N SER A 172 -9.94 4.52 -4.54
CA SER A 172 -11.00 5.54 -4.63
C SER A 172 -12.39 4.93 -4.47
N ASN A 173 -12.63 3.75 -5.07
CA ASN A 173 -13.91 3.03 -4.92
C ASN A 173 -14.18 2.68 -3.46
N MET A 174 -13.20 2.12 -2.77
CA MET A 174 -13.28 1.76 -1.36
C MET A 174 -13.61 2.98 -0.48
N TYR A 175 -12.99 4.12 -0.72
CA TYR A 175 -13.24 5.32 0.06
C TYR A 175 -14.64 5.91 -0.18
N VAL A 176 -15.17 5.83 -1.39
CA VAL A 176 -16.58 6.23 -1.66
C VAL A 176 -17.53 5.39 -0.83
N GLU A 177 -17.32 4.06 -0.77
CA GLU A 177 -18.14 3.15 0.03
C GLU A 177 -18.01 3.45 1.53
N ARG A 178 -16.77 3.62 2.05
CA ARG A 178 -16.51 3.96 3.45
C ARG A 178 -17.17 5.27 3.86
N CYS A 179 -17.01 6.31 3.07
CA CYS A 179 -17.65 7.59 3.32
C CYS A 179 -19.18 7.48 3.34
N GLY A 180 -19.77 6.63 2.49
CA GLY A 180 -21.19 6.32 2.52
C GLY A 180 -21.63 5.74 3.87
N VAL A 181 -20.92 4.72 4.36
CA VAL A 181 -21.17 4.09 5.66
C VAL A 181 -20.97 5.08 6.82
N LEU A 182 -19.90 5.89 6.76
CA LEU A 182 -19.59 6.87 7.81
C LEU A 182 -20.63 8.00 7.86
N LYS A 183 -21.14 8.43 6.71
CA LYS A 183 -22.22 9.43 6.63
C LYS A 183 -23.50 8.93 7.30
N GLU A 184 -23.82 7.65 7.17
CA GLU A 184 -24.99 7.05 7.84
C GLU A 184 -24.77 6.85 9.35
N ARG A 185 -23.54 6.53 9.78
CA ARG A 185 -23.18 6.29 11.18
C ARG A 185 -22.96 7.56 11.98
N ASP A 186 -22.54 8.63 11.32
CA ASP A 186 -22.21 9.95 11.88
C ASP A 186 -21.37 9.90 13.17
N PRO A 187 -20.17 9.28 13.14
CA PRO A 187 -19.33 9.15 14.34
C PRO A 187 -18.92 10.54 14.85
N LYS A 188 -19.16 10.79 16.15
CA LYS A 188 -18.86 12.10 16.77
C LYS A 188 -17.38 12.28 17.10
N ASP A 189 -16.67 11.18 17.35
CA ASP A 189 -15.26 11.16 17.74
C ASP A 189 -14.44 10.51 16.59
N TRP A 190 -14.48 11.13 15.40
CA TRP A 190 -13.76 10.62 14.25
C TRP A 190 -12.28 11.00 14.33
N ASP A 191 -11.40 9.98 14.30
CA ASP A 191 -9.93 10.11 14.39
C ASP A 191 -9.20 9.78 13.07
N GLY A 192 -9.95 9.57 11.98
CA GLY A 192 -9.38 9.19 10.67
C GLY A 192 -9.11 7.69 10.51
N VAL A 193 -9.31 6.87 11.54
CA VAL A 193 -9.00 5.44 11.54
C VAL A 193 -10.23 4.61 11.23
N TRP A 194 -10.16 3.82 10.16
CA TRP A 194 -11.22 2.87 9.83
C TRP A 194 -11.01 1.55 10.55
N VAL A 195 -11.88 1.27 11.51
CA VAL A 195 -11.94 -0.06 12.13
C VAL A 195 -12.85 -0.96 11.30
N ALA A 196 -12.27 -1.92 10.60
CA ALA A 196 -13.04 -2.90 9.84
C ALA A 196 -13.83 -3.80 10.82
N THR A 197 -15.13 -3.64 10.86
CA THR A 197 -16.03 -4.59 11.51
C THR A 197 -16.28 -5.76 10.56
N SER A 198 -15.25 -6.61 10.35
CA SER A 198 -15.46 -7.89 9.67
C SER A 198 -15.84 -8.95 10.69
N LYS A 199 -17.00 -9.57 10.46
CA LYS A 199 -17.29 -10.89 10.99
C LYS A 199 -16.40 -11.92 10.30
#